data_e14d455b0fc939d28c73d2949e9969a1
#
_entry.id   e14d455b0fc939d28c73d2949e9969a1
#
_cell.length_a   1.000
_cell.length_b   1.000
_cell.length_c   1.000
_cell.angle_alpha   90.00
_cell.angle_beta   90.00
_cell.angle_gamma   90.00
#
_symmetry.space_group_name_H-M   'P 1'
#
loop_
_entity.id
_entity.type
_entity.pdbx_description
1 polymer ?
#
loop_
_entity_poly.entity_id
_entity_poly.type
_entity_poly.pdbx_seq_one_letter_code
_entity_poly.pdbx_strand_id
1 'polypeptide(L)'
;GLGDVYKRQIAKMAIIYDGQVRMAHLAIVGSYSVNGVAKLHTEILEKQELKDFYQMMPEKFNNKTNGITQRRFLLHANPLLANWVTDKISDAWITNLPEISKLKLFVDDPKSQQEFMNIKYQNKVRLAKYIKEHNGIDVDPRSIFDVQVKRLHEYKRQLLNILHVMYIYNELKSHPDMEYYPHTFISVSYTHLRAHETE
;
A
#
# COMPACT_ATOMS: atom_id res chain seq x y z
N GLY A 1 28.37 35.03 -9.01
CA GLY A 1 28.25 35.40 -10.43
C GLY A 1 27.62 34.28 -11.26
N LEU A 2 27.35 34.53 -12.55
CA LEU A 2 26.77 33.54 -13.48
C LEU A 2 27.55 32.24 -13.52
N GLY A 3 28.89 32.27 -13.38
CA GLY A 3 29.71 31.09 -13.34
C GLY A 3 29.47 30.17 -12.14
N ASP A 4 29.05 30.70 -11.00
CA ASP A 4 28.78 29.93 -9.79
C ASP A 4 27.41 29.23 -9.88
N VAL A 5 26.44 29.90 -10.52
CA VAL A 5 25.11 29.32 -10.79
C VAL A 5 25.26 28.12 -11.75
N TYR A 6 26.07 28.28 -12.80
CA TYR A 6 26.32 27.23 -13.78
C TYR A 6 27.03 26.02 -13.17
N LYS A 7 28.05 26.26 -12.34
CA LYS A 7 28.74 25.18 -11.60
C LYS A 7 27.80 24.43 -10.65
N ARG A 8 26.90 25.11 -9.97
CA ARG A 8 25.90 24.50 -9.09
C ARG A 8 24.92 23.64 -9.87
N GLN A 9 24.46 24.10 -11.04
CA GLN A 9 23.55 23.31 -11.89
C GLN A 9 24.25 22.05 -12.42
N ILE A 10 25.51 22.16 -12.91
CA ILE A 10 26.28 21.01 -13.33
C ILE A 10 26.44 20.01 -12.18
N ALA A 11 26.85 20.47 -11.00
CA ALA A 11 27.00 19.61 -9.82
C ALA A 11 25.67 18.93 -9.43
N LYS A 12 24.55 19.62 -9.58
CA LYS A 12 23.23 19.11 -9.24
C LYS A 12 22.74 18.02 -10.21
N MET A 13 23.04 18.15 -11.50
CA MET A 13 22.51 17.27 -12.55
C MET A 13 23.54 16.24 -13.08
N ALA A 14 24.81 16.38 -12.74
CA ALA A 14 25.88 15.51 -13.23
C ALA A 14 25.59 14.04 -12.94
N ILE A 15 25.87 13.17 -13.92
CA ILE A 15 25.81 11.72 -13.78
C ILE A 15 26.97 11.24 -12.90
N ILE A 16 28.17 11.78 -13.14
CA ILE A 16 29.36 11.50 -12.32
C ILE A 16 29.68 12.74 -11.51
N TYR A 17 29.71 12.61 -10.19
CA TYR A 17 30.02 13.69 -9.28
C TYR A 17 30.70 13.16 -8.02
N ASP A 18 31.76 13.81 -7.60
CA ASP A 18 32.51 13.44 -6.41
C ASP A 18 32.98 11.95 -6.42
N GLY A 19 33.45 11.48 -7.56
CA GLY A 19 33.91 10.11 -7.74
C GLY A 19 32.82 9.04 -7.77
N GLN A 20 31.55 9.42 -7.71
CA GLN A 20 30.40 8.50 -7.69
C GLN A 20 29.54 8.62 -8.93
N VAL A 21 28.96 7.52 -9.37
CA VAL A 21 27.94 7.48 -10.43
C VAL A 21 26.55 7.60 -9.79
N ARG A 22 25.84 8.65 -10.14
CA ARG A 22 24.45 8.85 -9.73
C ARG A 22 23.54 8.06 -10.66
N MET A 23 23.19 6.85 -10.25
CA MET A 23 22.45 5.91 -11.08
C MET A 23 21.08 6.44 -11.53
N ALA A 24 20.38 7.20 -10.69
CA ALA A 24 19.10 7.84 -11.05
C ALA A 24 19.28 8.84 -12.22
N HIS A 25 20.32 9.68 -12.18
CA HIS A 25 20.62 10.63 -13.25
C HIS A 25 21.02 9.92 -14.55
N LEU A 26 21.84 8.87 -14.45
CA LEU A 26 22.19 8.03 -15.59
C LEU A 26 20.94 7.39 -16.21
N ALA A 27 20.05 6.84 -15.40
CA ALA A 27 18.82 6.22 -15.85
C ALA A 27 17.89 7.24 -16.55
N ILE A 28 17.74 8.46 -16.01
CA ILE A 28 16.91 9.51 -16.61
C ILE A 28 17.48 9.93 -17.97
N VAL A 29 18.78 10.13 -18.07
CA VAL A 29 19.42 10.57 -19.34
C VAL A 29 19.39 9.45 -20.38
N GLY A 30 19.73 8.22 -19.96
CA GLY A 30 19.87 7.07 -20.86
C GLY A 30 18.55 6.39 -21.26
N SER A 31 17.45 6.63 -20.53
CA SER A 31 16.17 5.99 -20.82
C SER A 31 15.34 6.80 -21.81
N TYR A 32 14.43 6.11 -22.52
CA TYR A 32 13.46 6.73 -23.42
C TYR A 32 12.34 7.42 -22.65
N SER A 33 11.91 6.86 -21.54
CA SER A 33 10.76 7.32 -20.75
C SER A 33 11.05 7.23 -19.27
N VAL A 34 10.63 8.25 -18.51
CA VAL A 34 10.73 8.34 -17.06
C VAL A 34 9.31 8.43 -16.49
N ASN A 35 8.94 7.51 -15.62
CA ASN A 35 7.61 7.53 -15.06
C ASN A 35 7.56 7.51 -13.54
N GLY A 36 6.61 8.24 -12.98
CA GLY A 36 6.12 8.01 -11.64
C GLY A 36 5.14 6.84 -11.61
N VAL A 37 4.91 6.27 -10.43
CA VAL A 37 4.06 5.08 -10.23
C VAL A 37 2.68 5.39 -9.66
N ALA A 38 2.39 6.68 -9.45
CA ALA A 38 1.10 7.25 -9.08
C ALA A 38 1.10 8.74 -9.48
N LYS A 39 -0.08 9.34 -9.67
CA LYS A 39 -0.19 10.75 -10.06
C LYS A 39 0.60 11.67 -9.12
N LEU A 40 0.34 11.58 -7.81
CA LEU A 40 1.05 12.38 -6.80
C LEU A 40 2.57 12.15 -6.85
N HIS A 41 3.01 10.89 -6.97
CA HIS A 41 4.44 10.56 -7.09
C HIS A 41 5.06 11.22 -8.32
N THR A 42 4.38 11.15 -9.46
CA THR A 42 4.83 11.79 -10.71
C THR A 42 4.96 13.31 -10.53
N GLU A 43 3.97 13.95 -9.91
CA GLU A 43 4.00 15.39 -9.64
C GLU A 43 5.15 15.80 -8.70
N ILE A 44 5.48 14.98 -7.71
CA ILE A 44 6.63 15.20 -6.83
C ILE A 44 7.94 15.10 -7.62
N LEU A 45 8.08 14.09 -8.48
CA LEU A 45 9.26 13.95 -9.35
C LEU A 45 9.42 15.18 -10.25
N GLU A 46 8.36 15.60 -10.93
CA GLU A 46 8.38 16.72 -11.89
C GLU A 46 8.63 18.07 -11.23
N LYS A 47 8.03 18.32 -10.06
CA LYS A 47 8.01 19.65 -9.43
C LYS A 47 9.08 19.83 -8.36
N GLN A 48 9.61 18.75 -7.79
CA GLN A 48 10.53 18.77 -6.65
C GLN A 48 11.81 18.01 -6.94
N GLU A 49 11.78 16.67 -6.90
CA GLU A 49 12.98 15.83 -6.88
C GLU A 49 13.79 15.88 -8.17
N LEU A 50 13.13 15.86 -9.33
CA LEU A 50 13.74 15.82 -10.65
C LEU A 50 13.38 17.04 -11.50
N LYS A 51 13.04 18.15 -10.84
CA LYS A 51 12.56 19.37 -11.49
C LYS A 51 13.46 19.86 -12.62
N ASP A 52 14.77 19.84 -12.43
CA ASP A 52 15.72 20.35 -13.44
C ASP A 52 15.75 19.44 -14.68
N PHE A 53 15.65 18.11 -14.48
CA PHE A 53 15.52 17.15 -15.58
C PHE A 53 14.19 17.28 -16.31
N TYR A 54 13.10 17.50 -15.55
CA TYR A 54 11.78 17.73 -16.13
C TYR A 54 11.74 19.02 -16.99
N GLN A 55 12.35 20.10 -16.51
CA GLN A 55 12.45 21.33 -17.29
C GLN A 55 13.25 21.17 -18.58
N MET A 56 14.24 20.29 -18.58
CA MET A 56 15.12 20.03 -19.73
C MET A 56 14.51 19.05 -20.73
N MET A 57 13.74 18.06 -20.26
CA MET A 57 13.20 16.95 -21.08
C MET A 57 11.78 16.59 -20.62
N PRO A 58 10.81 17.55 -20.67
CA PRO A 58 9.46 17.33 -20.13
C PRO A 58 8.73 16.18 -20.82
N GLU A 59 9.01 15.95 -22.10
CA GLU A 59 8.39 14.89 -22.91
C GLU A 59 8.75 13.48 -22.46
N LYS A 60 9.82 13.30 -21.71
CA LYS A 60 10.18 11.99 -21.13
C LYS A 60 9.31 11.60 -19.94
N PHE A 61 8.77 12.59 -19.21
CA PHE A 61 8.08 12.34 -17.96
C PHE A 61 6.61 12.01 -18.17
N ASN A 62 6.15 10.97 -17.48
CA ASN A 62 4.76 10.57 -17.56
C ASN A 62 4.37 9.77 -16.30
N ASN A 63 3.08 9.51 -16.15
CA ASN A 63 2.56 8.69 -15.06
C ASN A 63 2.12 7.32 -15.56
N LYS A 64 2.57 6.28 -14.85
CA LYS A 64 2.09 4.91 -15.00
C LYS A 64 1.66 4.40 -13.63
N THR A 65 0.40 4.63 -13.27
CA THR A 65 -0.14 4.18 -11.98
C THR A 65 0.01 2.68 -11.83
N ASN A 66 0.58 2.26 -10.70
CA ASN A 66 0.67 0.85 -10.37
C ASN A 66 -0.72 0.22 -10.38
N GLY A 67 -0.82 -0.94 -10.99
CA GLY A 67 -2.04 -1.72 -11.03
C GLY A 67 -2.00 -2.89 -10.05
N ILE A 68 -3.18 -3.47 -9.83
CA ILE A 68 -3.36 -4.76 -9.17
C ILE A 68 -4.03 -5.71 -10.15
N THR A 69 -3.82 -7.01 -9.96
CA THR A 69 -4.60 -8.01 -10.69
C THR A 69 -5.71 -8.57 -9.81
N GLN A 70 -6.96 -8.39 -10.23
CA GLN A 70 -8.14 -8.92 -9.55
C GLN A 70 -8.14 -10.46 -9.51
N ARG A 71 -7.48 -11.12 -10.45
CA ARG A 71 -7.35 -12.56 -10.48
C ARG A 71 -6.57 -13.10 -9.28
N ARG A 72 -5.46 -12.45 -8.92
CA ARG A 72 -4.68 -12.84 -7.74
C ARG A 72 -5.32 -12.36 -6.44
N PHE A 73 -5.67 -11.08 -6.38
CA PHE A 73 -6.02 -10.43 -5.10
C PHE A 73 -7.51 -10.57 -4.72
N LEU A 74 -8.38 -10.94 -5.66
CA LEU A 74 -9.78 -11.22 -5.36
C LEU A 74 -10.14 -12.68 -5.68
N LEU A 75 -10.06 -13.09 -6.95
CA LEU A 75 -10.50 -14.42 -7.38
C LEU A 75 -9.77 -15.55 -6.63
N HIS A 76 -8.46 -15.46 -6.54
CA HIS A 76 -7.64 -16.50 -5.89
C HIS A 76 -7.55 -16.31 -4.36
N ALA A 77 -7.33 -15.08 -3.90
CA ALA A 77 -7.08 -14.82 -2.48
C ALA A 77 -8.35 -14.82 -1.61
N ASN A 78 -9.52 -14.53 -2.19
CA ASN A 78 -10.79 -14.45 -1.46
C ASN A 78 -11.93 -15.13 -2.23
N PRO A 79 -11.94 -16.48 -2.29
CA PRO A 79 -12.94 -17.23 -3.06
C PRO A 79 -14.38 -16.95 -2.64
N LEU A 80 -14.63 -16.76 -1.33
CA LEU A 80 -15.97 -16.45 -0.83
C LEU A 80 -16.50 -15.16 -1.42
N LEU A 81 -15.68 -14.11 -1.42
CA LEU A 81 -16.06 -12.83 -2.01
C LEU A 81 -16.15 -12.92 -3.54
N ALA A 82 -15.22 -13.62 -4.18
CA ALA A 82 -15.22 -13.79 -5.63
C ALA A 82 -16.50 -14.49 -6.13
N ASN A 83 -16.92 -15.55 -5.46
CA ASN A 83 -18.16 -16.26 -5.79
C ASN A 83 -19.37 -15.35 -5.60
N TRP A 84 -19.46 -14.65 -4.46
CA TRP A 84 -20.56 -13.69 -4.22
C TRP A 84 -20.62 -12.59 -5.29
N VAL A 85 -19.47 -12.03 -5.69
CA VAL A 85 -19.42 -11.05 -6.78
C VAL A 85 -19.93 -11.66 -8.09
N THR A 86 -19.49 -12.86 -8.43
CA THR A 86 -19.90 -13.56 -9.66
C THR A 86 -21.40 -13.84 -9.66
N ASP A 87 -21.97 -14.26 -8.53
CA ASP A 87 -23.40 -14.51 -8.39
C ASP A 87 -24.24 -13.22 -8.56
N LYS A 88 -23.71 -12.07 -8.14
CA LYS A 88 -24.40 -10.78 -8.26
C LYS A 88 -24.32 -10.16 -9.66
N ILE A 89 -23.18 -10.25 -10.33
CA ILE A 89 -22.90 -9.47 -11.55
C ILE A 89 -22.31 -10.26 -12.73
N SER A 90 -22.23 -11.58 -12.66
CA SER A 90 -21.55 -12.50 -13.58
C SER A 90 -20.01 -12.53 -13.39
N ASP A 91 -19.34 -13.41 -14.14
CA ASP A 91 -17.89 -13.64 -14.10
C ASP A 91 -17.08 -12.68 -14.99
N ALA A 92 -17.74 -11.82 -15.74
CA ALA A 92 -17.11 -10.89 -16.69
C ALA A 92 -16.06 -9.97 -16.00
N TRP A 93 -16.20 -9.67 -14.71
CA TRP A 93 -15.24 -8.89 -13.93
C TRP A 93 -13.83 -9.52 -13.88
N ILE A 94 -13.71 -10.83 -14.06
CA ILE A 94 -12.44 -11.55 -13.99
C ILE A 94 -11.48 -11.07 -15.08
N THR A 95 -11.99 -10.80 -16.28
CA THR A 95 -11.21 -10.31 -17.41
C THR A 95 -11.40 -8.82 -17.68
N ASN A 96 -12.54 -8.25 -17.28
CA ASN A 96 -12.89 -6.84 -17.43
C ASN A 96 -13.23 -6.23 -16.03
N LEU A 97 -12.22 -5.77 -15.30
CA LEU A 97 -12.39 -5.27 -13.94
C LEU A 97 -13.44 -4.15 -13.79
N PRO A 98 -13.64 -3.21 -14.73
CA PRO A 98 -14.69 -2.21 -14.64
C PRO A 98 -16.10 -2.76 -14.42
N GLU A 99 -16.40 -4.00 -14.81
CA GLU A 99 -17.67 -4.66 -14.56
C GLU A 99 -18.03 -4.74 -13.07
N ILE A 100 -17.04 -4.75 -12.18
CA ILE A 100 -17.26 -4.79 -10.72
C ILE A 100 -18.04 -3.56 -10.21
N SER A 101 -18.07 -2.47 -10.98
CA SER A 101 -18.85 -1.28 -10.66
C SER A 101 -20.35 -1.53 -10.61
N LYS A 102 -20.84 -2.61 -11.24
CA LYS A 102 -22.25 -3.04 -11.18
C LYS A 102 -22.70 -3.41 -9.75
N LEU A 103 -21.74 -3.73 -8.86
CA LEU A 103 -22.07 -3.94 -7.43
C LEU A 103 -22.68 -2.71 -6.76
N LYS A 104 -22.50 -1.52 -7.32
CA LYS A 104 -23.17 -0.29 -6.82
C LYS A 104 -24.68 -0.40 -6.81
N LEU A 105 -25.29 -1.25 -7.65
CA LEU A 105 -26.73 -1.50 -7.68
C LEU A 105 -27.23 -2.19 -6.40
N PHE A 106 -26.34 -2.80 -5.62
CA PHE A 106 -26.67 -3.56 -4.41
C PHE A 106 -26.25 -2.86 -3.12
N VAL A 107 -25.76 -1.61 -3.21
CA VAL A 107 -25.18 -0.91 -2.04
C VAL A 107 -26.23 -0.68 -0.94
N ASP A 108 -27.48 -0.43 -1.32
CA ASP A 108 -28.59 -0.17 -0.40
C ASP A 108 -29.46 -1.41 -0.15
N ASP A 109 -29.10 -2.57 -0.69
CA ASP A 109 -29.83 -3.82 -0.45
C ASP A 109 -29.38 -4.48 0.87
N PRO A 110 -30.25 -4.52 1.91
CA PRO A 110 -29.88 -5.05 3.22
C PRO A 110 -29.41 -6.50 3.17
N LYS A 111 -29.96 -7.32 2.27
CA LYS A 111 -29.56 -8.71 2.09
C LYS A 111 -28.13 -8.81 1.58
N SER A 112 -27.78 -8.03 0.56
CA SER A 112 -26.42 -7.99 0.01
C SER A 112 -25.41 -7.47 1.03
N GLN A 113 -25.77 -6.47 1.82
CA GLN A 113 -24.95 -5.97 2.93
C GLN A 113 -24.67 -7.07 3.96
N GLN A 114 -25.71 -7.80 4.37
CA GLN A 114 -25.58 -8.89 5.34
C GLN A 114 -24.71 -10.04 4.79
N GLU A 115 -24.92 -10.43 3.54
CA GLU A 115 -24.10 -11.45 2.86
C GLU A 115 -22.63 -11.04 2.81
N PHE A 116 -22.35 -9.80 2.44
CA PHE A 116 -20.99 -9.25 2.41
C PHE A 116 -20.32 -9.25 3.80
N MET A 117 -21.05 -8.79 4.82
CA MET A 117 -20.55 -8.81 6.20
C MET A 117 -20.30 -10.23 6.71
N ASN A 118 -21.14 -11.18 6.34
CA ASN A 118 -20.93 -12.59 6.69
C ASN A 118 -19.66 -13.16 6.04
N ILE A 119 -19.40 -12.84 4.78
CA ILE A 119 -18.15 -13.24 4.10
C ILE A 119 -16.92 -12.70 4.85
N LYS A 120 -16.94 -11.42 5.23
CA LYS A 120 -15.88 -10.81 6.02
C LYS A 120 -15.68 -11.54 7.37
N TYR A 121 -16.77 -11.83 8.04
CA TYR A 121 -16.75 -12.56 9.31
C TYR A 121 -16.13 -13.96 9.15
N GLN A 122 -16.54 -14.73 8.15
CA GLN A 122 -16.00 -16.08 7.89
C GLN A 122 -14.49 -16.03 7.58
N ASN A 123 -14.04 -15.04 6.83
CA ASN A 123 -12.60 -14.85 6.60
C ASN A 123 -11.84 -14.52 7.89
N LYS A 124 -12.43 -13.72 8.78
CA LYS A 124 -11.83 -13.44 10.11
C LYS A 124 -11.80 -14.67 11.01
N VAL A 125 -12.86 -15.48 11.02
CA VAL A 125 -12.88 -16.77 11.75
C VAL A 125 -11.73 -17.67 11.29
N ARG A 126 -11.54 -17.78 9.97
CA ARG A 126 -10.45 -18.57 9.40
C ARG A 126 -9.08 -18.04 9.81
N LEU A 127 -8.90 -16.71 9.79
CA LEU A 127 -7.65 -16.08 10.23
C LEU A 127 -7.43 -16.22 11.74
N ALA A 128 -8.46 -16.07 12.55
CA ALA A 128 -8.38 -16.28 14.01
C ALA A 128 -7.96 -17.71 14.35
N LYS A 129 -8.52 -18.69 13.64
CA LYS A 129 -8.09 -20.11 13.77
C LYS A 129 -6.61 -20.29 13.42
N TYR A 130 -6.17 -19.71 12.30
CA TYR A 130 -4.76 -19.77 11.90
C TYR A 130 -3.83 -19.16 12.95
N ILE A 131 -4.20 -17.99 13.51
CA ILE A 131 -3.45 -17.33 14.59
C ILE A 131 -3.39 -18.22 15.82
N LYS A 132 -4.49 -18.83 16.21
CA LYS A 132 -4.52 -19.78 17.35
C LYS A 132 -3.57 -20.95 17.14
N GLU A 133 -3.61 -21.57 15.97
CA GLU A 133 -2.78 -22.74 15.65
C GLU A 133 -1.27 -22.44 15.59
N HIS A 134 -0.89 -21.22 15.13
CA HIS A 134 0.51 -20.86 14.89
C HIS A 134 1.13 -19.99 16.00
N ASN A 135 0.32 -19.19 16.69
CA ASN A 135 0.78 -18.26 17.70
C ASN A 135 0.27 -18.58 19.09
N GLY A 136 -0.71 -19.50 19.24
CA GLY A 136 -1.32 -19.84 20.53
C GLY A 136 -2.27 -18.79 21.08
N ILE A 137 -2.56 -17.74 20.33
CA ILE A 137 -3.35 -16.57 20.78
C ILE A 137 -4.81 -16.72 20.32
N ASP A 138 -5.74 -16.50 21.24
CA ASP A 138 -7.16 -16.39 20.93
C ASP A 138 -7.50 -14.98 20.47
N VAL A 139 -8.17 -14.89 19.31
CA VAL A 139 -8.58 -13.64 18.69
C VAL A 139 -10.09 -13.65 18.47
N ASP A 140 -10.78 -12.58 18.89
CA ASP A 140 -12.19 -12.43 18.59
C ASP A 140 -12.42 -12.00 17.13
N PRO A 141 -13.03 -12.85 16.29
CA PRO A 141 -13.28 -12.51 14.89
C PRO A 141 -14.33 -11.39 14.70
N ARG A 142 -15.03 -10.98 15.76
CA ARG A 142 -15.93 -9.82 15.72
C ARG A 142 -15.20 -8.50 15.91
N SER A 143 -14.00 -8.50 16.50
CA SER A 143 -13.21 -7.29 16.67
C SER A 143 -12.82 -6.66 15.32
N ILE A 144 -12.47 -5.39 15.31
CA ILE A 144 -11.84 -4.77 14.13
C ILE A 144 -10.42 -5.30 14.01
N PHE A 145 -10.07 -5.88 12.86
CA PHE A 145 -8.71 -6.30 12.56
C PHE A 145 -7.97 -5.11 11.94
N ASP A 146 -7.09 -4.50 12.74
CA ASP A 146 -6.15 -3.48 12.28
C ASP A 146 -4.86 -4.16 11.84
N VAL A 147 -4.63 -4.20 10.53
CA VAL A 147 -3.57 -5.01 9.93
C VAL A 147 -2.50 -4.13 9.29
N GLN A 148 -1.28 -4.25 9.77
CA GLN A 148 -0.11 -3.63 9.18
C GLN A 148 0.91 -4.68 8.74
N VAL A 149 0.85 -5.08 7.45
CA VAL A 149 1.75 -6.07 6.83
C VAL A 149 2.65 -5.36 5.84
N LYS A 150 3.88 -5.02 6.27
CA LYS A 150 4.84 -4.21 5.48
C LYS A 150 6.27 -4.54 5.89
N ARG A 151 7.23 -4.39 4.95
CA ARG A 151 8.66 -4.38 5.30
C ARG A 151 8.95 -3.23 6.26
N LEU A 152 9.89 -3.45 7.18
CA LEU A 152 10.34 -2.39 8.08
C LEU A 152 11.00 -1.27 7.26
N HIS A 153 10.51 -0.05 7.43
CA HIS A 153 11.08 1.14 6.84
C HIS A 153 10.53 2.39 7.55
N GLU A 154 11.37 3.39 7.76
CA GLU A 154 11.00 4.60 8.51
C GLU A 154 9.78 5.33 7.90
N TYR A 155 9.72 5.50 6.57
CA TYR A 155 8.62 6.19 5.92
C TYR A 155 7.27 5.46 6.05
N LYS A 156 7.26 4.18 6.42
CA LYS A 156 6.01 3.41 6.65
C LYS A 156 5.41 3.65 8.02
N ARG A 157 6.08 4.39 8.87
CA ARG A 157 5.59 4.85 10.18
C ARG A 157 5.09 3.74 11.11
N GLN A 158 5.73 2.55 11.09
CA GLN A 158 5.35 1.44 11.97
C GLN A 158 5.49 1.82 13.45
N LEU A 159 6.52 2.60 13.80
CA LEU A 159 6.69 3.10 15.16
C LEU A 159 5.49 3.96 15.60
N LEU A 160 5.00 4.84 14.73
CA LEU A 160 3.81 5.66 15.03
C LEU A 160 2.57 4.78 15.30
N ASN A 161 2.41 3.68 14.55
CA ASN A 161 1.32 2.73 14.80
C ASN A 161 1.45 2.05 16.17
N ILE A 162 2.65 1.63 16.55
CA ILE A 162 2.87 1.04 17.88
C ILE A 162 2.61 2.06 19.00
N LEU A 163 3.03 3.31 18.84
CA LEU A 163 2.73 4.37 19.79
C LEU A 163 1.20 4.61 19.91
N HIS A 164 0.48 4.53 18.81
CA HIS A 164 -0.98 4.61 18.83
C HIS A 164 -1.63 3.44 19.60
N VAL A 165 -1.16 2.21 19.38
CA VAL A 165 -1.62 1.03 20.14
C VAL A 165 -1.35 1.20 21.63
N MET A 166 -0.16 1.68 22.01
CA MET A 166 0.19 1.94 23.40
C MET A 166 -0.69 3.04 24.02
N TYR A 167 -1.00 4.09 23.26
CA TYR A 167 -1.91 5.15 23.69
C TYR A 167 -3.30 4.58 24.00
N ILE A 168 -3.88 3.82 23.07
CA ILE A 168 -5.20 3.18 23.27
C ILE A 168 -5.17 2.26 24.50
N TYR A 169 -4.13 1.46 24.65
CA TYR A 169 -3.97 0.57 25.80
C TYR A 169 -3.96 1.33 27.13
N ASN A 170 -3.23 2.44 27.19
CA ASN A 170 -3.17 3.27 28.38
C ASN A 170 -4.50 3.97 28.68
N GLU A 171 -5.19 4.48 27.65
CA GLU A 171 -6.52 5.07 27.79
C GLU A 171 -7.52 4.06 28.37
N LEU A 172 -7.56 2.85 27.83
CA LEU A 172 -8.44 1.79 28.32
C LEU A 172 -8.13 1.38 29.77
N LYS A 173 -6.84 1.41 30.18
CA LYS A 173 -6.45 1.15 31.55
C LYS A 173 -6.84 2.27 32.52
N SER A 174 -6.74 3.52 32.06
CA SER A 174 -7.06 4.70 32.86
C SER A 174 -8.56 4.97 32.94
N HIS A 175 -9.30 4.53 31.93
CA HIS A 175 -10.74 4.73 31.81
C HIS A 175 -11.45 3.40 31.50
N PRO A 176 -11.56 2.47 32.48
CA PRO A 176 -12.10 1.13 32.25
C PRO A 176 -13.55 1.10 31.72
N ASP A 177 -14.32 2.15 32.01
CA ASP A 177 -15.72 2.30 31.58
C ASP A 177 -15.86 2.98 30.20
N MET A 178 -14.74 3.28 29.53
CA MET A 178 -14.77 3.88 28.21
C MET A 178 -15.35 2.90 27.17
N GLU A 179 -16.37 3.34 26.46
CA GLU A 179 -16.89 2.58 25.33
C GLU A 179 -15.84 2.55 24.20
N TYR A 180 -15.31 1.36 23.94
CA TYR A 180 -14.33 1.15 22.86
C TYR A 180 -14.67 -0.14 22.09
N TYR A 181 -14.81 -0.02 20.78
CA TYR A 181 -15.08 -1.21 19.97
C TYR A 181 -13.84 -2.12 19.96
N PRO A 182 -13.99 -3.43 20.22
CA PRO A 182 -12.85 -4.33 20.29
C PRO A 182 -11.98 -4.31 19.03
N HIS A 183 -10.66 -4.20 19.21
CA HIS A 183 -9.67 -4.23 18.14
C HIS A 183 -8.68 -5.36 18.33
N THR A 184 -8.25 -5.93 17.21
CA THR A 184 -7.13 -6.87 17.15
C THR A 184 -6.07 -6.26 16.24
N PHE A 185 -4.92 -5.92 16.80
CA PHE A 185 -3.80 -5.38 16.04
C PHE A 185 -2.90 -6.51 15.54
N ILE A 186 -2.71 -6.57 14.22
CA ILE A 186 -1.90 -7.61 13.56
C ILE A 186 -0.76 -6.91 12.82
N SER A 187 0.46 -7.05 13.35
CA SER A 187 1.64 -6.44 12.75
C SER A 187 2.59 -7.54 12.24
N VAL A 188 2.89 -7.50 10.95
CA VAL A 188 3.78 -8.46 10.29
C VAL A 188 4.86 -7.72 9.52
N SER A 189 6.11 -8.13 9.72
CA SER A 189 7.25 -7.58 8.99
C SER A 189 8.21 -8.67 8.55
N TYR A 190 8.96 -8.38 7.48
CA TYR A 190 10.04 -9.26 7.00
C TYR A 190 11.31 -8.98 7.79
N THR A 191 11.77 -9.96 8.55
CA THR A 191 13.04 -9.88 9.29
C THR A 191 14.20 -10.55 8.56
N HIS A 192 13.91 -11.44 7.59
CA HIS A 192 14.93 -12.28 6.94
C HIS A 192 15.56 -11.69 5.66
N LEU A 193 15.05 -10.61 5.12
CA LEU A 193 15.59 -10.00 3.89
C LEU A 193 16.70 -8.98 4.14
N ARG A 194 17.08 -8.72 5.39
CA ARG A 194 18.22 -7.82 5.70
C ARG A 194 19.59 -8.38 5.32
N ALA A 195 19.72 -9.70 5.15
CA ALA A 195 20.98 -10.31 4.76
C ALA A 195 21.46 -9.91 3.35
N HIS A 196 20.57 -9.38 2.50
CA HIS A 196 20.88 -8.93 1.15
C HIS A 196 20.89 -7.41 0.96
N GLU A 197 20.59 -6.63 2.01
CA GLU A 197 20.58 -5.16 1.96
C GLU A 197 21.85 -4.54 2.57
N THR A 198 22.81 -5.34 3.01
CA THR A 198 24.03 -4.90 3.71
C THR A 198 25.32 -5.26 2.99
N GLU A 199 25.30 -5.59 1.70
CA GLU A 199 26.46 -5.66 0.85
C GLU A 199 26.53 -4.47 -0.12
#